data_8e97ad9e8fd7775dfa49d43e11233f68
#
_entry.id   8e97ad9e8fd7775dfa49d43e11233f68
#
_cell.length_a   1.000
_cell.length_b   1.000
_cell.length_c   1.000
_cell.angle_alpha   90.00
_cell.angle_beta   90.00
_cell.angle_gamma   90.00
#
_symmetry.space_group_name_H-M   'P 1'
#
loop_
_entity.id
_entity.type
_entity.pdbx_description
1 polymer ?
#
loop_
_entity_poly.entity_id
_entity_poly.type
_entity_poly.pdbx_seq_one_letter_code
_entity_poly.pdbx_strand_id
1 'polypeptide(L)'
;MDSRADLLVYGPGEKQILEIASRIKSGKNLDKIIGTCIISRELPDKFTELPSEEEVLASKEKFCEMQLKLNNHQNLAQKTGKRYVIQYKSPEYTSADLDEYYELPFSRAIPLKRLRGFEFSIVTHRGCIGNCSFCALQLVQGEKIISRSEKSILKEIESLTKLSHFKGNVDDLGGPSANMYGMDCRICNKNLCLDCPKLDCSHSKLLDLLRKARKIKGIKKINIRSGIRYDLAPKEYVKELAEHHLYDTLRIAPEHVNKEVLKLMNKDKGDFKEFVDFFNSLKCGKSLSYYYITAHPGSSMKEAKELAEAVKGLRNVNLQVFTPTPMTLSTCMYYTGINPLIGKKVYVPYTYREKKEQKKAVMEKLEGKDKEMM
;
A
#
# COMPACT_ATOMS: atom_id res chain seq x y z
N MET A 1 -23.54 8.45 4.37
CA MET A 1 -24.95 8.81 4.11
C MET A 1 -25.20 9.13 2.64
N ASP A 2 -24.28 9.76 1.97
CA ASP A 2 -24.43 10.21 0.57
C ASP A 2 -24.63 9.08 -0.44
N SER A 3 -24.04 7.91 -0.20
CA SER A 3 -24.22 6.74 -1.07
C SER A 3 -25.65 6.17 -1.04
N ARG A 4 -26.44 6.46 -0.02
CA ARG A 4 -27.76 5.87 0.25
C ARG A 4 -27.77 4.33 0.26
N ALA A 5 -26.60 3.71 0.48
CA ALA A 5 -26.49 2.27 0.61
C ALA A 5 -27.08 1.80 1.95
N ASP A 6 -27.74 0.64 1.94
CA ASP A 6 -28.27 0.03 3.16
C ASP A 6 -27.12 -0.39 4.09
N LEU A 7 -26.00 -0.79 3.51
CA LEU A 7 -24.81 -1.26 4.19
C LEU A 7 -23.59 -1.01 3.31
N LEU A 8 -22.46 -0.62 3.92
CA LEU A 8 -21.16 -0.51 3.25
C LEU A 8 -20.20 -1.58 3.80
N VAL A 9 -19.50 -2.26 2.91
CA VAL A 9 -18.39 -3.16 3.27
C VAL A 9 -17.09 -2.42 3.08
N TYR A 10 -16.20 -2.47 4.05
CA TYR A 10 -14.86 -1.86 3.97
C TYR A 10 -13.75 -2.90 4.12
N GLY A 11 -12.56 -2.59 3.59
CA GLY A 11 -11.44 -3.53 3.55
C GLY A 11 -11.71 -4.73 2.61
N PRO A 12 -11.09 -5.89 2.87
CA PRO A 12 -11.40 -7.14 2.18
C PRO A 12 -12.83 -7.59 2.48
N GLY A 13 -13.57 -8.01 1.48
CA GLY A 13 -15.01 -8.25 1.58
C GLY A 13 -15.46 -9.71 1.55
N GLU A 14 -14.54 -10.66 1.47
CA GLU A 14 -14.89 -12.08 1.21
C GLU A 14 -15.77 -12.68 2.32
N LYS A 15 -15.44 -12.47 3.59
CA LYS A 15 -16.24 -12.98 4.72
C LYS A 15 -17.59 -12.29 4.79
N GLN A 16 -17.61 -10.98 4.57
CA GLN A 16 -18.83 -10.18 4.65
C GLN A 16 -19.83 -10.55 3.57
N ILE A 17 -19.39 -10.73 2.32
CA ILE A 17 -20.29 -11.04 1.21
C ILE A 17 -21.00 -12.37 1.41
N LEU A 18 -20.33 -13.37 1.96
CA LEU A 18 -20.93 -14.66 2.28
C LEU A 18 -22.00 -14.54 3.37
N GLU A 19 -21.70 -13.78 4.43
CA GLU A 19 -22.65 -13.53 5.53
C GLU A 19 -23.86 -12.71 5.04
N ILE A 20 -23.63 -11.64 4.28
CA ILE A 20 -24.69 -10.82 3.70
C ILE A 20 -25.62 -11.67 2.83
N ALA A 21 -25.05 -12.44 1.90
CA ALA A 21 -25.82 -13.32 1.01
C ALA A 21 -26.66 -14.35 1.78
N SER A 22 -26.07 -14.96 2.81
CA SER A 22 -26.77 -15.90 3.68
C SER A 22 -27.94 -15.26 4.43
N ARG A 23 -27.75 -14.06 4.98
CA ARG A 23 -28.79 -13.32 5.70
C ARG A 23 -29.92 -12.89 4.77
N ILE A 24 -29.61 -12.36 3.60
CA ILE A 24 -30.61 -11.98 2.59
C ILE A 24 -31.46 -13.21 2.22
N LYS A 25 -30.80 -14.33 1.91
CA LYS A 25 -31.50 -15.60 1.57
C LYS A 25 -32.43 -16.09 2.66
N SER A 26 -32.08 -15.86 3.93
CA SER A 26 -32.87 -16.30 5.09
C SER A 26 -33.80 -15.22 5.68
N GLY A 27 -33.92 -14.05 5.04
CA GLY A 27 -34.75 -12.92 5.50
C GLY A 27 -34.27 -12.31 6.83
N LYS A 28 -32.99 -12.47 7.18
CA LYS A 28 -32.41 -11.94 8.41
C LYS A 28 -31.94 -10.49 8.22
N ASN A 29 -31.92 -9.74 9.34
CA ASN A 29 -31.39 -8.38 9.37
C ASN A 29 -29.89 -8.36 9.02
N LEU A 30 -29.44 -7.29 8.35
CA LEU A 30 -28.05 -7.04 7.97
C LEU A 30 -27.24 -6.29 9.03
N ASP A 31 -27.81 -6.03 10.22
CA ASP A 31 -27.12 -5.37 11.32
C ASP A 31 -26.01 -6.24 11.91
N LYS A 32 -25.03 -5.61 12.53
CA LYS A 32 -23.95 -6.27 13.30
C LYS A 32 -23.08 -7.24 12.49
N ILE A 33 -22.98 -7.04 11.19
CA ILE A 33 -22.01 -7.76 10.37
C ILE A 33 -20.65 -7.08 10.56
N ILE A 34 -19.64 -7.83 11.00
CA ILE A 34 -18.26 -7.30 11.17
C ILE A 34 -17.67 -6.88 9.84
N GLY A 35 -16.88 -5.77 9.83
CA GLY A 35 -16.31 -5.20 8.61
C GLY A 35 -17.30 -4.42 7.76
N THR A 36 -18.40 -3.95 8.36
CA THR A 36 -19.41 -3.14 7.66
C THR A 36 -19.68 -1.83 8.38
N CYS A 37 -20.26 -0.88 7.63
CA CYS A 37 -20.81 0.33 8.17
C CYS A 37 -22.31 0.41 7.83
N ILE A 38 -23.11 0.87 8.80
CA ILE A 38 -24.57 1.09 8.67
C ILE A 38 -24.96 2.46 9.24
N ILE A 39 -26.16 2.87 8.95
CA ILE A 39 -26.78 4.04 9.58
C ILE A 39 -27.68 3.56 10.73
N SER A 40 -27.53 4.17 11.92
CA SER A 40 -28.37 3.92 13.08
C SER A 40 -29.03 5.21 13.60
N ARG A 41 -30.14 5.08 14.29
CA ARG A 41 -30.76 6.18 15.06
C ARG A 41 -30.16 6.31 16.46
N GLU A 42 -29.57 5.25 16.97
CA GLU A 42 -29.08 5.15 18.33
C GLU A 42 -27.59 4.77 18.30
N LEU A 43 -26.85 5.23 19.32
CA LEU A 43 -25.48 4.83 19.57
C LEU A 43 -25.49 3.46 20.26
N PRO A 44 -24.91 2.41 19.67
CA PRO A 44 -24.84 1.11 20.32
C PRO A 44 -23.85 1.13 21.50
N ASP A 45 -24.10 0.29 22.50
CA ASP A 45 -23.19 0.11 23.63
C ASP A 45 -21.81 -0.38 23.17
N LYS A 46 -20.76 0.06 23.88
CA LYS A 46 -19.36 -0.33 23.65
C LYS A 46 -18.76 0.08 22.30
N PHE A 47 -19.28 1.17 21.71
CA PHE A 47 -18.66 1.81 20.57
C PHE A 47 -17.83 3.02 21.00
N THR A 48 -16.69 3.23 20.36
CA THR A 48 -15.90 4.46 20.50
C THR A 48 -16.55 5.55 19.68
N GLU A 49 -17.02 6.60 20.35
CA GLU A 49 -17.59 7.76 19.67
C GLU A 49 -16.50 8.67 19.15
N LEU A 50 -16.58 8.98 17.87
CA LEU A 50 -15.76 9.97 17.20
C LEU A 50 -16.37 11.35 17.38
N PRO A 51 -15.60 12.45 17.29
CA PRO A 51 -16.17 13.79 17.15
C PRO A 51 -17.24 13.80 16.06
N SER A 52 -18.36 14.47 16.32
CA SER A 52 -19.50 14.53 15.40
C SER A 52 -19.09 15.18 14.06
N GLU A 53 -19.90 14.97 13.02
CA GLU A 53 -19.71 15.63 11.73
C GLU A 53 -19.66 17.15 11.89
N GLU A 54 -20.56 17.72 12.68
CA GLU A 54 -20.64 19.16 12.95
C GLU A 54 -19.36 19.68 13.63
N GLU A 55 -18.84 18.93 14.63
CA GLU A 55 -17.60 19.30 15.31
C GLU A 55 -16.39 19.27 14.37
N VAL A 56 -16.26 18.24 13.53
CA VAL A 56 -15.12 18.12 12.60
C VAL A 56 -15.19 19.12 11.46
N LEU A 57 -16.37 19.57 11.07
CA LEU A 57 -16.54 20.64 10.10
C LEU A 57 -16.23 22.02 10.69
N ALA A 58 -16.50 22.22 11.99
CA ALA A 58 -16.26 23.48 12.68
C ALA A 58 -14.82 23.65 13.17
N SER A 59 -14.08 22.57 13.44
CA SER A 59 -12.72 22.63 14.03
C SER A 59 -11.76 21.66 13.36
N LYS A 60 -10.63 22.21 12.91
CA LYS A 60 -9.49 21.42 12.37
C LYS A 60 -8.86 20.52 13.43
N GLU A 61 -8.86 20.95 14.67
CA GLU A 61 -8.37 20.17 15.82
C GLU A 61 -9.28 18.95 16.06
N LYS A 62 -10.61 19.13 15.96
CA LYS A 62 -11.58 18.03 16.04
C LYS A 62 -11.44 17.06 14.87
N PHE A 63 -11.12 17.56 13.67
CA PHE A 63 -10.78 16.70 12.54
C PHE A 63 -9.53 15.87 12.82
N CYS A 64 -8.47 16.47 13.38
CA CYS A 64 -7.28 15.74 13.80
C CYS A 64 -7.58 14.69 14.88
N GLU A 65 -8.40 15.04 15.88
CA GLU A 65 -8.86 14.10 16.92
C GLU A 65 -9.59 12.90 16.31
N MET A 66 -10.53 13.14 15.40
CA MET A 66 -11.22 12.10 14.66
C MET A 66 -10.23 11.20 13.92
N GLN A 67 -9.29 11.79 13.16
CA GLN A 67 -8.31 11.04 12.39
C GLN A 67 -7.46 10.10 13.25
N LEU A 68 -7.06 10.53 14.45
CA LEU A 68 -6.28 9.70 15.38
C LEU A 68 -7.08 8.57 16.02
N LYS A 69 -8.41 8.73 16.13
CA LYS A 69 -9.31 7.70 16.65
C LYS A 69 -9.76 6.69 15.59
N LEU A 70 -9.59 7.00 14.29
CA LEU A 70 -9.95 6.08 13.22
C LEU A 70 -9.13 4.80 13.31
N ASN A 71 -9.83 3.68 13.46
CA ASN A 71 -9.21 2.37 13.58
C ASN A 71 -10.17 1.28 13.07
N ASN A 72 -9.71 0.48 12.12
CA ASN A 72 -10.51 -0.60 11.55
C ASN A 72 -10.73 -1.80 12.50
N HIS A 73 -9.93 -1.89 13.56
CA HIS A 73 -10.03 -2.98 14.54
C HIS A 73 -10.96 -2.67 15.72
N GLN A 74 -11.65 -1.53 15.68
CA GLN A 74 -12.58 -1.10 16.73
C GLN A 74 -13.97 -0.84 16.16
N ASN A 75 -14.96 -0.97 17.04
CA ASN A 75 -16.31 -0.50 16.76
C ASN A 75 -16.33 1.02 16.96
N LEU A 76 -16.66 1.76 15.91
CA LEU A 76 -16.69 3.22 15.93
C LEU A 76 -18.08 3.74 15.59
N ALA A 77 -18.43 4.88 16.15
CA ALA A 77 -19.66 5.60 15.83
C ALA A 77 -19.37 7.09 15.62
N GLN A 78 -19.94 7.68 14.59
CA GLN A 78 -19.89 9.12 14.37
C GLN A 78 -21.30 9.68 14.23
N LYS A 79 -21.64 10.67 15.05
CA LYS A 79 -22.90 11.38 14.94
C LYS A 79 -22.91 12.27 13.71
N THR A 80 -23.98 12.20 12.94
CA THR A 80 -24.22 12.99 11.72
C THR A 80 -25.68 13.44 11.72
N GLY A 81 -25.92 14.70 12.08
CA GLY A 81 -27.24 15.22 12.33
C GLY A 81 -27.97 14.44 13.44
N LYS A 82 -29.14 13.85 13.14
CA LYS A 82 -29.93 13.05 14.07
C LYS A 82 -29.62 11.54 14.02
N ARG A 83 -28.58 11.11 13.34
CA ARG A 83 -28.23 9.70 13.15
C ARG A 83 -26.78 9.46 13.48
N TYR A 84 -26.40 8.20 13.49
CA TYR A 84 -25.01 7.73 13.63
C TYR A 84 -24.61 6.92 12.42
N VAL A 85 -23.39 7.13 11.93
CA VAL A 85 -22.69 6.16 11.09
C VAL A 85 -21.98 5.21 12.05
N ILE A 86 -22.33 3.95 12.00
CA ILE A 86 -21.79 2.89 12.85
C ILE A 86 -20.84 2.04 12.02
N GLN A 87 -19.59 1.90 12.47
CA GLN A 87 -18.61 1.00 11.91
C GLN A 87 -18.41 -0.19 12.84
N TYR A 88 -18.72 -1.39 12.37
CA TYR A 88 -18.34 -2.63 13.04
C TYR A 88 -16.88 -2.97 12.69
N LYS A 89 -16.06 -3.35 13.69
CA LYS A 89 -14.64 -3.69 13.50
C LYS A 89 -14.43 -4.68 12.36
N SER A 90 -13.27 -4.58 11.68
CA SER A 90 -12.91 -5.51 10.61
C SER A 90 -12.77 -6.94 11.12
N PRO A 91 -13.08 -7.96 10.29
CA PRO A 91 -12.78 -9.35 10.63
C PRO A 91 -11.27 -9.60 10.60
N GLU A 92 -10.83 -10.58 11.36
CA GLU A 92 -9.48 -11.10 11.23
C GLU A 92 -9.41 -12.09 10.07
N TYR A 93 -8.33 -11.98 9.29
CA TYR A 93 -8.00 -12.91 8.22
C TYR A 93 -6.80 -13.76 8.62
N THR A 94 -6.72 -14.97 8.10
CA THR A 94 -5.65 -15.91 8.33
C THR A 94 -5.01 -16.37 7.01
N SER A 95 -3.88 -17.05 7.09
CA SER A 95 -3.26 -17.69 5.93
C SER A 95 -4.21 -18.68 5.24
N ALA A 96 -4.96 -19.45 6.04
CA ALA A 96 -5.94 -20.41 5.51
C ALA A 96 -7.08 -19.72 4.74
N ASP A 97 -7.59 -18.59 5.24
CA ASP A 97 -8.60 -17.80 4.51
C ASP A 97 -8.06 -17.37 3.14
N LEU A 98 -6.81 -16.85 3.09
CA LEU A 98 -6.21 -16.45 1.82
C LEU A 98 -6.00 -17.63 0.88
N ASP A 99 -5.53 -18.78 1.40
CA ASP A 99 -5.35 -19.98 0.61
C ASP A 99 -6.66 -20.41 -0.05
N GLU A 100 -7.77 -20.41 0.71
CA GLU A 100 -9.11 -20.73 0.20
C GLU A 100 -9.54 -19.76 -0.91
N TYR A 101 -9.37 -18.45 -0.72
CA TYR A 101 -9.80 -17.46 -1.72
C TYR A 101 -9.00 -17.55 -3.01
N TYR A 102 -7.70 -17.84 -2.93
CA TYR A 102 -6.86 -17.98 -4.11
C TYR A 102 -6.90 -19.37 -4.74
N GLU A 103 -7.61 -20.35 -4.16
CA GLU A 103 -7.98 -21.61 -4.81
C GLU A 103 -9.18 -21.51 -5.74
N LEU A 104 -9.92 -20.41 -5.72
CA LEU A 104 -11.04 -20.17 -6.65
C LEU A 104 -10.56 -20.23 -8.10
N PRO A 105 -11.42 -20.73 -9.02
CA PRO A 105 -11.07 -20.96 -10.42
C PRO A 105 -11.05 -19.64 -11.22
N PHE A 106 -10.02 -18.84 -11.05
CA PHE A 106 -9.84 -17.61 -11.82
C PHE A 106 -9.60 -17.90 -13.28
N SER A 107 -10.36 -17.26 -14.18
CA SER A 107 -10.23 -17.45 -15.63
C SER A 107 -8.90 -16.97 -16.21
N ARG A 108 -8.20 -16.09 -15.51
CA ARG A 108 -6.98 -15.42 -16.00
C ARG A 108 -7.13 -14.77 -17.37
N ALA A 109 -8.36 -14.40 -17.75
CA ALA A 109 -8.69 -13.73 -18.99
C ALA A 109 -9.06 -12.27 -18.69
N ILE A 110 -8.24 -11.34 -19.17
CA ILE A 110 -8.51 -9.91 -19.02
C ILE A 110 -9.12 -9.38 -20.33
N PRO A 111 -10.39 -8.95 -20.33
CA PRO A 111 -11.06 -8.48 -21.55
C PRO A 111 -10.50 -7.14 -22.05
N LEU A 112 -9.97 -6.32 -21.13
CA LEU A 112 -9.47 -4.98 -21.47
C LEU A 112 -8.01 -5.05 -21.95
N LYS A 113 -7.76 -4.78 -23.23
CA LYS A 113 -6.41 -4.80 -23.84
C LYS A 113 -5.36 -4.01 -23.06
N ARG A 114 -5.74 -2.86 -22.47
CA ARG A 114 -4.84 -1.98 -21.68
C ARG A 114 -4.35 -2.61 -20.37
N LEU A 115 -5.00 -3.66 -19.89
CA LEU A 115 -4.63 -4.38 -18.66
C LEU A 115 -3.91 -5.70 -18.95
N ARG A 116 -3.61 -6.02 -20.19
CA ARG A 116 -2.81 -7.21 -20.54
C ARG A 116 -1.42 -7.11 -19.95
N GLY A 117 -0.87 -8.24 -19.52
CA GLY A 117 0.40 -8.34 -18.80
C GLY A 117 0.25 -8.27 -17.29
N PHE A 118 -0.98 -8.45 -16.77
CA PHE A 118 -1.30 -8.65 -15.36
C PHE A 118 -2.09 -9.95 -15.13
N GLU A 119 -2.42 -10.68 -16.20
CA GLU A 119 -3.23 -11.90 -16.16
C GLU A 119 -2.64 -12.97 -15.25
N PHE A 120 -1.32 -13.08 -15.27
CA PHE A 120 -0.57 -14.10 -14.54
C PHE A 120 0.14 -13.56 -13.30
N SER A 121 -0.40 -12.50 -12.71
CA SER A 121 0.07 -11.99 -11.43
C SER A 121 -0.46 -12.84 -10.28
N ILE A 122 0.39 -13.11 -9.30
CA ILE A 122 0.09 -13.95 -8.13
C ILE A 122 0.34 -13.15 -6.87
N VAL A 123 -0.68 -13.06 -6.03
CA VAL A 123 -0.60 -12.42 -4.72
C VAL A 123 -0.02 -13.41 -3.72
N THR A 124 1.05 -13.05 -3.06
CA THR A 124 1.71 -13.90 -2.04
C THR A 124 1.22 -13.62 -0.63
N HIS A 125 0.83 -12.37 -0.35
CA HIS A 125 0.39 -11.91 0.96
C HIS A 125 -0.50 -10.67 0.84
N ARG A 126 -1.22 -10.37 1.90
CA ARG A 126 -1.94 -9.12 2.13
C ARG A 126 -1.37 -8.37 3.31
N GLY A 127 -1.74 -7.10 3.45
CA GLY A 127 -1.27 -6.21 4.50
C GLY A 127 0.04 -5.51 4.15
N CYS A 128 0.32 -4.44 4.90
CA CYS A 128 1.55 -3.66 4.75
C CYS A 128 1.94 -3.06 6.10
N ILE A 129 3.16 -3.35 6.56
CA ILE A 129 3.70 -2.81 7.82
C ILE A 129 4.35 -1.43 7.67
N GLY A 130 4.33 -0.86 6.46
CA GLY A 130 5.04 0.38 6.13
C GLY A 130 4.52 1.63 6.83
N ASN A 131 3.24 1.66 7.15
CA ASN A 131 2.56 2.78 7.82
C ASN A 131 2.86 4.17 7.22
N CYS A 132 3.04 4.25 5.88
CA CYS A 132 3.29 5.52 5.21
C CYS A 132 2.07 6.43 5.34
N SER A 133 2.30 7.68 5.80
CA SER A 133 1.23 8.63 6.15
C SER A 133 0.31 9.00 4.98
N PHE A 134 0.74 8.82 3.74
CA PHE A 134 -0.01 9.15 2.52
C PHE A 134 -0.73 7.95 1.90
N CYS A 135 -0.51 6.73 2.41
CA CYS A 135 -0.92 5.51 1.75
C CYS A 135 -2.12 4.85 2.44
N ALA A 136 -3.14 4.47 1.65
CA ALA A 136 -4.33 3.78 2.16
C ALA A 136 -4.22 2.24 2.12
N LEU A 137 -3.11 1.66 1.69
CA LEU A 137 -2.98 0.20 1.59
C LEU A 137 -3.24 -0.52 2.92
N GLN A 138 -2.77 0.04 4.02
CA GLN A 138 -3.05 -0.51 5.35
C GLN A 138 -4.53 -0.49 5.72
N LEU A 139 -5.22 0.60 5.37
CA LEU A 139 -6.65 0.76 5.63
C LEU A 139 -7.48 -0.28 4.85
N VAL A 140 -7.01 -0.65 3.65
CA VAL A 140 -7.71 -1.59 2.78
C VAL A 140 -7.30 -3.03 3.03
N GLN A 141 -6.00 -3.32 3.17
CA GLN A 141 -5.48 -4.68 3.24
C GLN A 141 -5.05 -5.12 4.65
N GLY A 142 -5.00 -4.19 5.60
CA GLY A 142 -4.57 -4.43 6.97
C GLY A 142 -3.13 -3.98 7.26
N GLU A 143 -2.85 -3.78 8.54
CA GLU A 143 -1.57 -3.28 9.07
C GLU A 143 -0.56 -4.41 9.37
N LYS A 144 -1.02 -5.66 9.38
CA LYS A 144 -0.20 -6.86 9.59
C LYS A 144 -0.10 -7.66 8.31
N ILE A 145 1.04 -8.28 8.12
CA ILE A 145 1.23 -9.21 7.02
C ILE A 145 0.48 -10.50 7.31
N ILE A 146 -0.23 -10.96 6.30
CA ILE A 146 -0.88 -12.28 6.26
C ILE A 146 -0.41 -12.94 4.98
N SER A 147 0.52 -13.87 5.10
CA SER A 147 1.07 -14.61 3.97
C SER A 147 0.18 -15.82 3.63
N ARG A 148 0.05 -16.09 2.37
CA ARG A 148 -0.45 -17.40 1.89
C ARG A 148 0.57 -18.49 2.22
N SER A 149 0.11 -19.73 2.33
CA SER A 149 1.04 -20.85 2.43
C SER A 149 1.85 -21.01 1.14
N GLU A 150 3.10 -21.43 1.28
CA GLU A 150 3.96 -21.75 0.14
C GLU A 150 3.27 -22.75 -0.81
N LYS A 151 2.62 -23.78 -0.22
CA LYS A 151 1.90 -24.80 -0.98
C LYS A 151 0.80 -24.20 -1.87
N SER A 152 0.01 -23.27 -1.33
CA SER A 152 -1.06 -22.59 -2.09
C SER A 152 -0.49 -21.81 -3.27
N ILE A 153 0.59 -21.05 -3.06
CA ILE A 153 1.22 -20.24 -4.11
C ILE A 153 1.82 -21.15 -5.20
N LEU A 154 2.57 -22.18 -4.84
CA LEU A 154 3.18 -23.09 -5.81
C LEU A 154 2.10 -23.87 -6.60
N LYS A 155 1.02 -24.32 -5.96
CA LYS A 155 -0.13 -24.94 -6.62
C LYS A 155 -0.79 -24.01 -7.65
N GLU A 156 -0.93 -22.73 -7.31
CA GLU A 156 -1.46 -21.72 -8.25
C GLU A 156 -0.53 -21.52 -9.45
N ILE A 157 0.78 -21.41 -9.23
CA ILE A 157 1.78 -21.32 -10.32
C ILE A 157 1.71 -22.57 -11.22
N GLU A 158 1.63 -23.77 -10.65
CA GLU A 158 1.47 -25.00 -11.41
C GLU A 158 0.17 -25.02 -12.23
N SER A 159 -0.92 -24.45 -11.70
CA SER A 159 -2.18 -24.37 -12.41
C SER A 159 -2.09 -23.48 -13.65
N LEU A 160 -1.30 -22.41 -13.62
CA LEU A 160 -1.07 -21.55 -14.78
C LEU A 160 -0.46 -22.31 -15.96
N THR A 161 0.42 -23.28 -15.70
CA THR A 161 1.08 -24.06 -16.77
C THR A 161 0.12 -24.91 -17.57
N LYS A 162 -1.10 -25.15 -17.08
CA LYS A 162 -2.17 -25.90 -17.75
C LYS A 162 -3.03 -25.04 -18.67
N LEU A 163 -2.90 -23.70 -18.58
CA LEU A 163 -3.67 -22.79 -19.42
C LEU A 163 -3.04 -22.67 -20.81
N SER A 164 -3.83 -22.87 -21.88
CA SER A 164 -3.35 -22.86 -23.27
C SER A 164 -2.71 -21.53 -23.70
N HIS A 165 -3.14 -20.43 -23.09
CA HIS A 165 -2.64 -19.08 -23.39
C HIS A 165 -1.47 -18.64 -22.52
N PHE A 166 -1.08 -19.41 -21.49
CA PHE A 166 0.10 -19.15 -20.68
C PHE A 166 1.39 -19.47 -21.45
N LYS A 167 2.36 -18.57 -21.42
CA LYS A 167 3.63 -18.71 -22.16
C LYS A 167 4.85 -18.99 -21.29
N GLY A 168 4.61 -19.34 -20.02
CA GLY A 168 5.65 -19.68 -19.03
C GLY A 168 6.15 -18.49 -18.19
N ASN A 169 5.59 -17.30 -18.37
CA ASN A 169 6.00 -16.13 -17.63
C ASN A 169 4.94 -15.74 -16.59
N VAL A 170 5.30 -15.74 -15.33
CA VAL A 170 4.50 -15.12 -14.27
C VAL A 170 4.78 -13.62 -14.32
N ASP A 171 3.71 -12.81 -14.44
CA ASP A 171 3.82 -11.37 -14.65
C ASP A 171 4.35 -10.63 -13.42
N ASP A 172 3.89 -11.04 -12.24
CA ASP A 172 4.33 -10.52 -10.95
C ASP A 172 4.05 -11.56 -9.84
N LEU A 173 5.00 -11.77 -8.96
CA LEU A 173 4.83 -12.57 -7.75
C LEU A 173 5.07 -11.68 -6.54
N GLY A 174 4.02 -11.20 -5.88
CA GLY A 174 4.19 -10.21 -4.82
C GLY A 174 2.93 -9.86 -4.06
N GLY A 175 2.96 -8.69 -3.44
CA GLY A 175 1.88 -8.10 -2.64
C GLY A 175 2.00 -6.57 -2.61
N PRO A 176 1.42 -5.89 -1.61
CA PRO A 176 1.46 -4.42 -1.51
C PRO A 176 2.87 -3.81 -1.53
N SER A 177 3.85 -4.53 -0.97
CA SER A 177 5.29 -4.41 -1.20
C SER A 177 5.81 -5.82 -1.44
N ALA A 178 6.46 -6.08 -2.58
CA ALA A 178 6.79 -7.43 -3.00
C ALA A 178 7.65 -8.21 -1.98
N ASN A 179 8.43 -7.53 -1.16
CA ASN A 179 9.35 -8.11 -0.19
C ASN A 179 8.81 -8.20 1.25
N MET A 180 7.51 -8.34 1.42
CA MET A 180 6.92 -8.52 2.78
C MET A 180 6.36 -9.93 3.03
N TYR A 181 6.44 -10.84 2.06
CA TYR A 181 6.05 -12.24 2.26
C TYR A 181 6.88 -12.91 3.35
N GLY A 182 6.20 -13.61 4.25
CA GLY A 182 6.83 -14.30 5.37
C GLY A 182 7.13 -13.44 6.60
N MET A 183 6.80 -12.14 6.56
CA MET A 183 6.93 -11.22 7.69
C MET A 183 5.72 -11.28 8.64
N ASP A 184 4.99 -12.38 8.65
CA ASP A 184 3.84 -12.58 9.54
C ASP A 184 4.29 -12.53 11.00
N CYS A 185 3.66 -11.67 11.79
CA CYS A 185 3.95 -11.53 13.21
C CYS A 185 2.65 -11.41 14.00
N ARG A 186 2.49 -12.26 15.03
CA ARG A 186 1.34 -12.29 15.93
C ARG A 186 1.71 -12.05 17.40
N ILE A 187 2.91 -11.54 17.67
CA ILE A 187 3.43 -11.41 19.05
C ILE A 187 2.69 -10.33 19.84
N CYS A 188 2.24 -9.26 19.16
CA CYS A 188 1.56 -8.14 19.82
C CYS A 188 0.55 -7.46 18.90
N ASN A 189 -0.25 -6.54 19.46
CA ASN A 189 -1.20 -5.72 18.72
C ASN A 189 -0.69 -4.30 18.42
N LYS A 190 0.63 -4.06 18.51
CA LYS A 190 1.23 -2.76 18.20
C LYS A 190 1.46 -2.64 16.68
N ASN A 191 1.22 -1.44 16.13
CA ASN A 191 1.35 -1.16 14.70
C ASN A 191 2.73 -0.57 14.32
N LEU A 192 3.76 -0.82 15.14
CA LEU A 192 5.12 -0.33 14.95
C LEU A 192 6.07 -1.45 14.50
N CYS A 193 5.62 -2.26 13.53
CA CYS A 193 6.36 -3.45 13.13
C CYS A 193 7.70 -3.12 12.44
N LEU A 194 7.81 -2.01 11.72
CA LEU A 194 9.08 -1.62 11.07
C LEU A 194 10.24 -1.39 12.05
N ASP A 195 9.95 -0.93 13.25
CA ASP A 195 10.95 -0.67 14.30
C ASP A 195 11.08 -1.85 15.29
N CYS A 196 10.38 -2.96 15.03
CA CYS A 196 10.35 -4.08 15.96
C CYS A 196 11.56 -5.01 15.73
N PRO A 197 12.41 -5.22 16.74
CA PRO A 197 13.56 -6.12 16.61
C PRO A 197 13.19 -7.60 16.46
N LYS A 198 11.91 -7.95 16.66
CA LYS A 198 11.38 -9.30 16.49
C LYS A 198 10.83 -9.55 15.07
N LEU A 199 10.83 -8.54 14.21
CA LEU A 199 10.39 -8.70 12.82
C LEU A 199 11.48 -9.47 12.06
N ASP A 200 11.09 -10.58 11.43
CA ASP A 200 11.99 -11.33 10.56
C ASP A 200 12.10 -10.64 9.19
N CYS A 201 13.18 -9.90 9.00
CA CYS A 201 13.53 -9.25 7.73
C CYS A 201 14.56 -10.05 6.92
N SER A 202 14.85 -11.31 7.26
CA SER A 202 15.83 -12.14 6.54
C SER A 202 15.43 -12.47 5.11
N HIS A 203 14.14 -12.41 4.81
CA HIS A 203 13.54 -12.84 3.54
C HIS A 203 13.77 -14.32 3.19
N SER A 204 14.20 -15.15 4.14
CA SER A 204 14.51 -16.57 3.90
C SER A 204 13.34 -17.31 3.27
N LYS A 205 12.13 -17.15 3.83
CA LYS A 205 10.90 -17.76 3.28
C LYS A 205 10.57 -17.27 1.87
N LEU A 206 10.79 -15.99 1.59
CA LEU A 206 10.55 -15.41 0.26
C LEU A 206 11.57 -15.94 -0.76
N LEU A 207 12.84 -16.00 -0.38
CA LEU A 207 13.91 -16.57 -1.23
C LEU A 207 13.65 -18.05 -1.57
N ASP A 208 13.24 -18.84 -0.59
CA ASP A 208 12.89 -20.25 -0.80
C ASP A 208 11.69 -20.39 -1.73
N LEU A 209 10.65 -19.59 -1.55
CA LEU A 209 9.48 -19.57 -2.44
C LEU A 209 9.90 -19.22 -3.88
N LEU A 210 10.69 -18.18 -4.09
CA LEU A 210 11.15 -17.74 -5.41
C LEU A 210 11.96 -18.83 -6.10
N ARG A 211 12.90 -19.45 -5.37
CA ARG A 211 13.76 -20.53 -5.87
C ARG A 211 12.95 -21.78 -6.24
N LYS A 212 11.94 -22.15 -5.48
CA LYS A 212 11.02 -23.26 -5.78
C LYS A 212 10.13 -22.93 -6.97
N ALA A 213 9.52 -21.76 -6.99
CA ALA A 213 8.62 -21.32 -8.05
C ALA A 213 9.26 -21.37 -9.44
N ARG A 214 10.50 -20.89 -9.58
CA ARG A 214 11.20 -20.91 -10.87
C ARG A 214 11.63 -22.32 -11.36
N LYS A 215 11.58 -23.34 -10.47
CA LYS A 215 11.88 -24.75 -10.84
C LYS A 215 10.66 -25.53 -11.33
N ILE A 216 9.45 -24.95 -11.24
CA ILE A 216 8.23 -25.62 -11.69
C ILE A 216 8.30 -25.83 -13.20
N LYS A 217 8.02 -27.06 -13.64
CA LYS A 217 8.02 -27.43 -15.06
C LYS A 217 7.00 -26.56 -15.84
N GLY A 218 7.44 -25.96 -16.91
CA GLY A 218 6.63 -25.05 -17.73
C GLY A 218 6.78 -23.57 -17.36
N ILE A 219 7.48 -23.25 -16.27
CA ILE A 219 7.84 -21.86 -15.92
C ILE A 219 9.16 -21.51 -16.62
N LYS A 220 9.17 -20.39 -17.33
CA LYS A 220 10.35 -19.78 -17.94
C LYS A 220 10.90 -18.65 -17.08
N LYS A 221 9.99 -17.86 -16.49
CA LYS A 221 10.36 -16.72 -15.64
C LYS A 221 9.30 -16.40 -14.62
N ILE A 222 9.73 -16.08 -13.42
CA ILE A 222 8.93 -15.45 -12.36
C ILE A 222 9.41 -14.00 -12.26
N ASN A 223 8.55 -13.06 -12.57
CA ASN A 223 8.91 -11.64 -12.47
C ASN A 223 8.45 -11.05 -11.14
N ILE A 224 9.21 -10.07 -10.64
CA ILE A 224 8.84 -9.17 -9.55
C ILE A 224 8.74 -7.78 -10.16
N ARG A 225 7.48 -7.31 -10.36
CA ARG A 225 7.16 -5.99 -10.93
C ARG A 225 6.60 -5.03 -9.90
N SER A 226 6.03 -5.55 -8.84
CA SER A 226 5.63 -4.77 -7.66
C SER A 226 6.85 -4.11 -7.02
N GLY A 227 6.67 -2.91 -6.48
CA GLY A 227 7.74 -2.20 -5.80
C GLY A 227 8.18 -2.92 -4.52
N ILE A 228 9.44 -2.76 -4.18
CA ILE A 228 9.99 -3.24 -2.91
C ILE A 228 10.25 -2.09 -1.95
N ARG A 229 10.22 -2.41 -0.66
CA ARG A 229 10.80 -1.55 0.37
C ARG A 229 12.30 -1.81 0.44
N TYR A 230 13.09 -0.88 -0.08
CA TYR A 230 14.54 -1.00 -0.12
C TYR A 230 15.16 -0.99 1.29
N ASP A 231 14.53 -0.31 2.24
CA ASP A 231 14.89 -0.24 3.65
C ASP A 231 14.72 -1.58 4.40
N LEU A 232 14.04 -2.55 3.82
CA LEU A 232 13.86 -3.91 4.34
C LEU A 232 14.57 -4.97 3.51
N ALA A 233 15.23 -4.60 2.41
CA ALA A 233 15.74 -5.55 1.42
C ALA A 233 17.19 -5.99 1.72
N PRO A 234 17.43 -7.22 2.22
CA PRO A 234 18.79 -7.72 2.42
C PRO A 234 19.51 -7.94 1.08
N LYS A 235 20.83 -7.82 1.10
CA LYS A 235 21.68 -7.90 -0.10
C LYS A 235 21.50 -9.21 -0.87
N GLU A 236 21.27 -10.33 -0.19
CA GLU A 236 21.00 -11.62 -0.82
C GLU A 236 19.72 -11.60 -1.66
N TYR A 237 18.64 -11.02 -1.11
CA TYR A 237 17.38 -10.89 -1.83
C TYR A 237 17.52 -10.01 -3.07
N VAL A 238 18.21 -8.88 -2.96
CA VAL A 238 18.47 -7.99 -4.10
C VAL A 238 19.26 -8.68 -5.21
N LYS A 239 20.25 -9.50 -4.85
CA LYS A 239 21.00 -10.34 -5.82
C LYS A 239 20.10 -11.35 -6.53
N GLU A 240 19.31 -12.12 -5.78
CA GLU A 240 18.35 -13.08 -6.35
C GLU A 240 17.40 -12.39 -7.33
N LEU A 241 16.88 -11.20 -6.97
CA LEU A 241 16.03 -10.43 -7.88
C LEU A 241 16.78 -10.03 -9.15
N ALA A 242 17.94 -9.44 -9.02
CA ALA A 242 18.75 -8.94 -10.14
C ALA A 242 19.09 -10.04 -11.14
N GLU A 243 19.43 -11.22 -10.67
CA GLU A 243 19.84 -12.37 -11.48
C GLU A 243 18.65 -13.08 -12.13
N HIS A 244 17.52 -13.21 -11.42
CA HIS A 244 16.49 -14.16 -11.82
C HIS A 244 15.10 -13.56 -12.04
N HIS A 245 14.75 -12.45 -11.38
CA HIS A 245 13.36 -12.03 -11.24
C HIS A 245 13.04 -10.67 -11.84
N LEU A 246 14.00 -9.91 -12.33
CA LEU A 246 13.77 -8.64 -13.00
C LEU A 246 13.66 -8.83 -14.52
N TYR A 247 12.69 -8.18 -15.14
CA TYR A 247 12.65 -8.04 -16.59
C TYR A 247 13.71 -7.00 -17.01
N ASP A 248 13.52 -5.74 -16.63
CA ASP A 248 14.44 -4.63 -16.92
C ASP A 248 14.74 -3.79 -15.68
N THR A 249 13.72 -3.54 -14.84
CA THR A 249 13.84 -2.58 -13.74
C THR A 249 13.36 -3.15 -12.42
N LEU A 250 14.06 -2.75 -11.33
CA LEU A 250 13.57 -2.92 -9.96
C LEU A 250 12.91 -1.61 -9.51
N ARG A 251 11.66 -1.69 -9.08
CA ARG A 251 10.90 -0.54 -8.60
C ARG A 251 11.13 -0.29 -7.13
N ILE A 252 11.51 0.92 -6.80
CA ILE A 252 11.66 1.41 -5.43
C ILE A 252 10.98 2.77 -5.30
N ALA A 253 10.52 3.08 -4.10
CA ALA A 253 9.80 4.31 -3.82
C ALA A 253 10.50 5.10 -2.71
N PRO A 254 11.52 5.94 -3.02
CA PRO A 254 12.12 6.84 -2.04
C PRO A 254 11.15 7.95 -1.58
N GLU A 255 10.16 8.29 -2.39
CA GLU A 255 9.10 9.28 -2.21
C GLU A 255 9.59 10.73 -2.21
N HIS A 256 10.61 11.06 -1.44
CA HIS A 256 11.25 12.36 -1.35
C HIS A 256 12.72 12.22 -0.94
N VAL A 257 13.47 13.33 -0.86
CA VAL A 257 14.88 13.34 -0.41
C VAL A 257 15.07 14.19 0.85
N ASN A 258 14.19 15.15 1.10
CA ASN A 258 14.25 15.99 2.30
C ASN A 258 13.78 15.20 3.51
N LYS A 259 14.61 15.15 4.57
CA LYS A 259 14.37 14.34 5.77
C LYS A 259 13.10 14.75 6.52
N GLU A 260 12.78 16.05 6.59
CA GLU A 260 11.59 16.51 7.32
C GLU A 260 10.30 16.13 6.57
N VAL A 261 10.31 16.19 5.24
CA VAL A 261 9.19 15.71 4.42
C VAL A 261 9.05 14.19 4.58
N LEU A 262 10.14 13.44 4.54
CA LEU A 262 10.13 11.97 4.74
C LEU A 262 9.62 11.58 6.12
N LYS A 263 9.95 12.33 7.18
CA LYS A 263 9.36 12.11 8.52
C LYS A 263 7.85 12.32 8.53
N LEU A 264 7.35 13.37 7.87
CA LEU A 264 5.91 13.59 7.73
C LEU A 264 5.23 12.47 6.91
N MET A 265 5.94 11.89 5.96
CA MET A 265 5.50 10.73 5.18
C MET A 265 5.60 9.41 5.93
N ASN A 266 6.27 9.37 7.10
CA ASN A 266 6.69 8.14 7.78
C ASN A 266 7.48 7.21 6.85
N LYS A 267 8.47 7.79 6.15
CA LYS A 267 9.27 7.11 5.10
C LYS A 267 10.78 7.42 5.24
N ASP A 268 11.23 7.85 6.41
CA ASP A 268 12.60 8.27 6.71
C ASP A 268 13.54 7.11 7.13
N LYS A 269 13.19 5.86 6.77
CA LYS A 269 13.93 4.64 7.13
C LYS A 269 14.86 4.18 6.01
N GLY A 270 15.97 3.55 6.44
CA GLY A 270 16.97 2.96 5.56
C GLY A 270 17.91 3.97 4.90
N ASP A 271 19.02 3.48 4.39
CA ASP A 271 19.98 4.25 3.62
C ASP A 271 19.74 4.06 2.12
N PHE A 272 19.09 5.04 1.52
CA PHE A 272 18.79 5.03 0.08
C PHE A 272 20.04 4.98 -0.77
N LYS A 273 21.09 5.72 -0.38
CA LYS A 273 22.33 5.77 -1.13
C LYS A 273 23.05 4.44 -1.08
N GLU A 274 23.18 3.84 0.12
CA GLU A 274 23.78 2.50 0.26
C GLU A 274 23.06 1.47 -0.63
N PHE A 275 21.73 1.50 -0.65
CA PHE A 275 20.95 0.59 -1.49
C PHE A 275 21.24 0.78 -2.98
N VAL A 276 21.27 2.02 -3.47
CA VAL A 276 21.53 2.35 -4.88
C VAL A 276 22.96 1.95 -5.27
N ASP A 277 23.94 2.27 -4.44
CA ASP A 277 25.36 1.93 -4.67
C ASP A 277 25.53 0.41 -4.70
N PHE A 278 24.89 -0.32 -3.80
CA PHE A 278 24.91 -1.78 -3.80
C PHE A 278 24.28 -2.36 -5.08
N PHE A 279 23.07 -1.92 -5.46
CA PHE A 279 22.42 -2.41 -6.66
C PHE A 279 23.28 -2.18 -7.92
N ASN A 280 23.86 -0.99 -8.05
CA ASN A 280 24.73 -0.63 -9.17
C ASN A 280 26.02 -1.48 -9.19
N SER A 281 26.54 -1.86 -8.03
CA SER A 281 27.73 -2.73 -7.91
C SER A 281 27.52 -4.13 -8.48
N LEU A 282 26.26 -4.60 -8.59
CA LEU A 282 25.95 -5.92 -9.14
C LEU A 282 26.19 -6.03 -10.64
N LYS A 283 26.26 -4.91 -11.37
CA LYS A 283 26.50 -4.84 -12.83
C LYS A 283 25.64 -5.82 -13.63
N CYS A 284 24.40 -6.07 -13.19
CA CYS A 284 23.49 -7.10 -13.73
C CYS A 284 22.81 -6.72 -15.05
N GLY A 285 23.11 -5.55 -15.63
CA GLY A 285 22.45 -5.02 -16.83
C GLY A 285 20.98 -4.58 -16.60
N LYS A 286 20.55 -4.52 -15.34
CA LYS A 286 19.22 -4.03 -14.93
C LYS A 286 19.35 -2.63 -14.35
N SER A 287 18.22 -1.91 -14.26
CA SER A 287 18.18 -0.55 -13.73
C SER A 287 17.18 -0.42 -12.58
N LEU A 288 17.29 0.67 -11.82
CA LEU A 288 16.29 1.05 -10.85
C LEU A 288 15.22 1.93 -11.49
N SER A 289 13.98 1.79 -11.04
CA SER A 289 12.88 2.72 -11.33
C SER A 289 12.43 3.36 -10.03
N TYR A 290 12.37 4.68 -10.03
CA TYR A 290 12.16 5.49 -8.83
C TYR A 290 10.77 6.09 -8.83
N TYR A 291 10.12 6.13 -7.65
CA TYR A 291 8.86 6.81 -7.45
C TYR A 291 9.04 7.96 -6.46
N TYR A 292 8.69 9.18 -6.88
CA TYR A 292 8.78 10.38 -6.07
C TYR A 292 7.45 11.13 -6.03
N ILE A 293 7.22 11.83 -4.92
CA ILE A 293 6.03 12.64 -4.67
C ILE A 293 6.46 14.09 -4.41
N THR A 294 5.93 15.03 -5.18
CA THR A 294 6.04 16.46 -4.92
C THR A 294 4.79 16.99 -4.25
N ALA A 295 4.89 18.19 -3.69
CA ALA A 295 3.76 18.91 -3.12
C ALA A 295 3.03 18.17 -1.99
N HIS A 296 3.72 17.26 -1.30
CA HIS A 296 3.24 16.68 -0.03
C HIS A 296 3.19 17.76 1.05
N PRO A 297 2.29 17.69 2.05
CA PRO A 297 2.39 18.52 3.24
C PRO A 297 3.81 18.54 3.80
N GLY A 298 4.36 19.73 4.07
CA GLY A 298 5.75 19.93 4.45
C GLY A 298 6.69 20.24 3.27
N SER A 299 6.27 20.06 2.02
CA SER A 299 7.09 20.37 0.85
C SER A 299 6.72 21.73 0.27
N SER A 300 7.59 22.72 0.47
CA SER A 300 7.55 24.01 -0.19
C SER A 300 8.39 23.98 -1.48
N MET A 301 8.54 25.12 -2.13
CA MET A 301 9.42 25.24 -3.30
C MET A 301 10.89 24.97 -2.98
N LYS A 302 11.31 25.17 -1.71
CA LYS A 302 12.65 24.85 -1.26
C LYS A 302 12.90 23.34 -1.32
N GLU A 303 12.05 22.55 -0.70
CA GLU A 303 12.15 21.08 -0.67
C GLU A 303 11.96 20.47 -2.07
N ALA A 304 11.13 21.09 -2.92
CA ALA A 304 10.99 20.69 -4.32
C ALA A 304 12.28 20.91 -5.13
N LYS A 305 13.03 21.99 -4.88
CA LYS A 305 14.33 22.23 -5.51
C LYS A 305 15.39 21.24 -5.01
N GLU A 306 15.38 20.88 -3.71
CA GLU A 306 16.27 19.83 -3.19
C GLU A 306 15.99 18.47 -3.89
N LEU A 307 14.71 18.13 -4.08
CA LEU A 307 14.32 16.95 -4.84
C LEU A 307 14.79 17.05 -6.30
N ALA A 308 14.61 18.20 -6.93
CA ALA A 308 15.02 18.44 -8.32
C ALA A 308 16.53 18.20 -8.53
N GLU A 309 17.38 18.70 -7.63
CA GLU A 309 18.81 18.46 -7.71
C GLU A 309 19.19 16.99 -7.47
N ALA A 310 18.50 16.33 -6.53
CA ALA A 310 18.78 14.92 -6.21
C ALA A 310 18.37 13.94 -7.33
N VAL A 311 17.35 14.27 -8.12
CA VAL A 311 16.92 13.42 -9.24
C VAL A 311 17.66 13.71 -10.54
N LYS A 312 18.47 14.77 -10.57
CA LYS A 312 19.27 15.12 -11.75
C LYS A 312 20.12 13.93 -12.17
N GLY A 313 19.87 13.48 -13.39
CA GLY A 313 20.63 12.37 -13.93
C GLY A 313 20.05 10.99 -13.64
N LEU A 314 19.04 10.84 -12.83
CA LEU A 314 18.35 9.57 -12.69
C LEU A 314 17.56 9.24 -13.95
N ARG A 315 17.48 7.94 -14.28
CA ARG A 315 16.61 7.40 -15.33
C ARG A 315 15.40 6.71 -14.67
N ASN A 316 14.34 6.51 -15.43
CA ASN A 316 13.13 5.78 -14.98
C ASN A 316 12.48 6.40 -13.73
N VAL A 317 12.38 7.72 -13.67
CA VAL A 317 11.74 8.45 -12.57
C VAL A 317 10.27 8.64 -12.85
N ASN A 318 9.43 8.15 -11.94
CA ASN A 318 8.00 8.43 -11.88
C ASN A 318 7.76 9.54 -10.85
N LEU A 319 7.35 10.71 -11.31
CA LEU A 319 7.08 11.85 -10.47
C LEU A 319 5.57 12.14 -10.38
N GLN A 320 5.03 12.07 -9.19
CA GLN A 320 3.62 12.36 -8.91
C GLN A 320 3.47 13.61 -8.04
N VAL A 321 2.38 14.35 -8.26
CA VAL A 321 1.93 15.36 -7.31
C VAL A 321 1.13 14.68 -6.21
N PHE A 322 1.36 15.05 -4.97
CA PHE A 322 0.58 14.51 -3.84
C PHE A 322 -0.92 14.66 -4.12
N THR A 323 -1.62 13.55 -4.03
CA THR A 323 -3.07 13.48 -4.13
C THR A 323 -3.62 13.02 -2.79
N PRO A 324 -4.45 13.83 -2.13
CA PRO A 324 -5.05 13.43 -0.85
C PRO A 324 -5.84 12.13 -0.99
N THR A 325 -5.44 11.12 -0.24
CA THR A 325 -6.14 9.84 -0.17
C THR A 325 -6.96 9.81 1.12
N PRO A 326 -8.29 9.57 1.04
CA PRO A 326 -9.15 9.58 2.22
C PRO A 326 -8.62 8.72 3.37
N MET A 327 -8.88 9.17 4.61
CA MET A 327 -8.51 8.51 5.87
C MET A 327 -7.00 8.37 6.12
N THR A 328 -6.14 9.03 5.35
CA THR A 328 -4.69 9.02 5.58
C THR A 328 -4.24 10.23 6.41
N LEU A 329 -3.16 10.05 7.21
CA LEU A 329 -2.59 11.15 8.01
C LEU A 329 -2.14 12.33 7.12
N SER A 330 -1.57 12.05 5.95
CA SER A 330 -1.18 13.12 5.01
C SER A 330 -2.37 13.91 4.49
N THR A 331 -3.53 13.27 4.30
CA THR A 331 -4.77 13.98 3.93
C THR A 331 -5.30 14.82 5.09
N CYS A 332 -5.19 14.33 6.31
CA CYS A 332 -5.50 15.13 7.51
C CYS A 332 -4.59 16.37 7.57
N MET A 333 -3.28 16.20 7.42
CA MET A 333 -2.32 17.32 7.37
C MET A 333 -2.65 18.29 6.22
N TYR A 334 -3.00 17.76 5.05
CA TYR A 334 -3.36 18.57 3.88
C TYR A 334 -4.60 19.43 4.13
N TYR A 335 -5.64 18.85 4.73
CA TYR A 335 -6.88 19.56 5.02
C TYR A 335 -6.75 20.56 6.18
N THR A 336 -6.08 20.17 7.25
CA THR A 336 -6.02 20.95 8.48
C THR A 336 -4.86 21.94 8.54
N GLY A 337 -3.75 21.66 7.86
CA GLY A 337 -2.48 22.37 8.04
C GLY A 337 -1.79 22.03 9.38
N ILE A 338 -2.21 20.93 10.03
CA ILE A 338 -1.71 20.48 11.34
C ILE A 338 -1.21 19.04 11.22
N ASN A 339 -0.03 18.75 11.76
CA ASN A 339 0.39 17.37 11.98
C ASN A 339 -0.38 16.80 13.19
N PRO A 340 -1.32 15.87 12.99
CA PRO A 340 -2.18 15.41 14.08
C PRO A 340 -1.42 14.67 15.19
N LEU A 341 -0.25 14.09 14.89
CA LEU A 341 0.55 13.33 15.88
C LEU A 341 1.20 14.23 16.94
N ILE A 342 1.52 15.48 16.61
CA ILE A 342 2.27 16.40 17.47
C ILE A 342 1.62 17.77 17.63
N GLY A 343 0.47 18.01 17.01
CA GLY A 343 -0.28 19.27 17.10
C GLY A 343 0.39 20.49 16.46
N LYS A 344 1.48 20.32 15.71
CA LYS A 344 2.23 21.43 15.09
C LYS A 344 1.72 21.77 13.70
N LYS A 345 1.77 23.06 13.36
CA LYS A 345 1.47 23.53 11.99
C LYS A 345 2.42 22.92 10.97
N VAL A 346 1.88 22.61 9.80
CA VAL A 346 2.61 22.08 8.63
C VAL A 346 2.33 22.98 7.44
N TYR A 347 3.36 23.32 6.68
CA TYR A 347 3.17 23.98 5.39
C TYR A 347 2.41 23.07 4.42
N VAL A 348 1.45 23.62 3.68
CA VAL A 348 0.68 22.87 2.68
C VAL A 348 0.58 23.67 1.39
N PRO A 349 1.01 23.12 0.25
CA PRO A 349 0.85 23.75 -1.06
C PRO A 349 -0.59 23.55 -1.54
N TYR A 350 -1.49 24.47 -1.16
CA TYR A 350 -2.92 24.34 -1.49
C TYR A 350 -3.24 24.66 -2.93
N THR A 351 -2.55 25.64 -3.52
CA THR A 351 -2.91 26.13 -4.84
C THR A 351 -2.43 25.20 -5.96
N TYR A 352 -3.23 25.09 -7.01
CA TYR A 352 -2.83 24.36 -8.21
C TYR A 352 -1.52 24.90 -8.80
N ARG A 353 -1.32 26.22 -8.71
CA ARG A 353 -0.11 26.90 -9.19
C ARG A 353 1.13 26.40 -8.46
N GLU A 354 1.14 26.40 -7.13
CA GLU A 354 2.27 25.91 -6.31
C GLU A 354 2.62 24.46 -6.63
N LYS A 355 1.59 23.60 -6.72
CA LYS A 355 1.78 22.19 -7.06
C LYS A 355 2.40 22.00 -8.44
N LYS A 356 1.93 22.78 -9.42
CA LYS A 356 2.45 22.77 -10.78
C LYS A 356 3.89 23.28 -10.83
N GLU A 357 4.21 24.34 -10.12
CA GLU A 357 5.56 24.93 -10.05
C GLU A 357 6.55 23.94 -9.40
N GLN A 358 6.18 23.29 -8.30
CA GLN A 358 7.01 22.24 -7.68
C GLN A 358 7.27 21.08 -8.65
N LYS A 359 6.22 20.56 -9.30
CA LYS A 359 6.38 19.50 -10.30
C LYS A 359 7.28 19.95 -11.45
N LYS A 360 7.08 21.15 -11.97
CA LYS A 360 7.84 21.73 -13.08
C LYS A 360 9.34 21.82 -12.74
N ALA A 361 9.68 22.32 -11.55
CA ALA A 361 11.06 22.43 -11.11
C ALA A 361 11.80 21.08 -11.10
N VAL A 362 11.11 20.00 -10.73
CA VAL A 362 11.70 18.64 -10.74
C VAL A 362 11.79 18.10 -12.17
N MET A 363 10.73 18.28 -12.99
CA MET A 363 10.71 17.78 -14.37
C MET A 363 11.78 18.45 -15.25
N GLU A 364 12.02 19.74 -15.10
CA GLU A 364 13.07 20.46 -15.85
C GLU A 364 14.46 19.88 -15.61
N LYS A 365 14.74 19.37 -14.40
CA LYS A 365 16.02 18.72 -14.10
C LYS A 365 16.10 17.28 -14.63
N LEU A 366 14.96 16.61 -14.79
CA LEU A 366 14.90 15.29 -15.43
C LEU A 366 15.06 15.37 -16.95
N GLU A 367 14.43 16.38 -17.59
CA GLU A 367 14.43 16.57 -19.05
C GLU A 367 15.71 17.26 -19.56
N GLY A 368 16.41 18.00 -18.71
CA GLY A 368 17.61 18.80 -19.08
C GLY A 368 18.78 17.98 -19.62
N LYS A 369 18.73 16.65 -19.61
CA LYS A 369 19.76 15.78 -20.17
C LYS A 369 19.61 15.50 -21.66
N ASP A 370 18.42 15.59 -22.20
CA ASP A 370 18.21 15.33 -23.63
C ASP A 370 18.72 16.48 -24.51
N LYS A 371 18.96 17.68 -23.91
CA LYS A 371 19.48 18.84 -24.61
C LYS A 371 21.01 18.98 -24.59
N GLU A 372 21.70 18.31 -23.66
CA GLU A 372 23.17 18.34 -23.60
C GLU A 372 23.84 17.17 -24.35
N MET A 373 23.04 16.22 -24.88
CA MET A 373 23.54 15.05 -25.65
C MET A 373 23.15 15.09 -27.14
N MET A 374 22.57 16.19 -27.62
CA MET A 374 22.42 16.48 -29.05
C MET A 374 23.36 17.60 -29.45
#